data_2789c5c2e4390e10915e2ba814c61e56
#
_entry.id   2789c5c2e4390e10915e2ba814c61e56
#
_cell.length_a   1.000
_cell.length_b   1.000
_cell.length_c   1.000
_cell.angle_alpha   90.00
_cell.angle_beta   90.00
_cell.angle_gamma   90.00
#
_symmetry.space_group_name_H-M   'P 1'
#
loop_
_entity.id
_entity.type
_entity.pdbx_description
1 polymer ?
#
loop_
_entity_poly.entity_id
_entity_poly.type
_entity_poly.pdbx_seq_one_letter_code
_entity_poly.pdbx_strand_id
1 'polypeptide(L)'
;MKKAVVKLFSASENANIVPGSGRPEARMTTIGRAALGVALAAMAATATAAPSRADDPPMHQVRYVITAASPIWADIYYLDQQPAKFSDYSHNTYQYTPNVQADIAPGHPWTSPVVMLSDPDHYAMVTVSTGTEPGTPMFHCALVVDGVVVNSNDGPKGVICSLRSW
;
A
#
# COMPACT_ATOMS: atom_id res chain seq x y z
N MET A 1 -25.08 4.67 -41.84
CA MET A 1 -25.60 3.43 -41.24
C MET A 1 -24.48 2.42 -41.14
N LYS A 2 -23.80 2.30 -40.00
CA LYS A 2 -22.84 1.21 -39.71
C LYS A 2 -23.13 0.71 -38.29
N LYS A 3 -23.49 -0.58 -38.24
CA LYS A 3 -23.94 -1.29 -37.03
C LYS A 3 -22.79 -1.52 -36.06
N ALA A 4 -23.01 -1.21 -34.77
CA ALA A 4 -22.17 -1.58 -33.68
C ALA A 4 -22.26 -3.08 -33.39
N VAL A 5 -21.12 -3.75 -33.30
CA VAL A 5 -21.02 -5.14 -32.84
C VAL A 5 -20.56 -5.10 -31.39
N VAL A 6 -21.48 -5.41 -30.51
CA VAL A 6 -21.20 -5.65 -29.07
C VAL A 6 -20.70 -7.08 -28.93
N LYS A 7 -19.49 -7.26 -28.50
CA LYS A 7 -18.92 -8.58 -28.15
C LYS A 7 -19.02 -8.79 -26.67
N LEU A 8 -19.99 -9.61 -26.25
CA LEU A 8 -20.08 -10.14 -24.88
C LEU A 8 -18.94 -11.12 -24.65
N PHE A 9 -18.14 -10.85 -23.64
CA PHE A 9 -17.22 -11.86 -23.09
C PHE A 9 -17.90 -12.56 -21.91
N SER A 10 -18.10 -13.85 -22.12
CA SER A 10 -18.68 -14.81 -21.19
C SER A 10 -17.72 -15.07 -20.04
N ALA A 11 -18.24 -15.06 -18.81
CA ALA A 11 -17.57 -15.48 -17.59
C ALA A 11 -17.37 -17.01 -17.62
N SER A 12 -16.15 -17.45 -17.31
CA SER A 12 -15.86 -18.85 -17.02
C SER A 12 -15.70 -19.01 -15.51
N GLU A 13 -16.71 -19.56 -14.89
CA GLU A 13 -16.67 -20.12 -13.54
C GLU A 13 -15.84 -21.40 -13.55
N ASN A 14 -14.80 -21.45 -12.73
CA ASN A 14 -14.15 -22.71 -12.34
C ASN A 14 -14.23 -22.87 -10.83
N ALA A 15 -15.27 -23.57 -10.40
CA ALA A 15 -15.41 -24.10 -9.06
C ALA A 15 -14.59 -25.39 -8.95
N ASN A 16 -13.52 -25.40 -8.19
CA ASN A 16 -12.84 -26.61 -7.76
C ASN A 16 -13.23 -26.89 -6.31
N ILE A 17 -14.21 -27.77 -6.15
CA ILE A 17 -14.60 -28.40 -4.88
C ILE A 17 -13.68 -29.60 -4.65
N VAL A 18 -12.93 -29.60 -3.55
CA VAL A 18 -12.25 -30.80 -3.03
C VAL A 18 -12.91 -31.20 -1.70
N PRO A 19 -13.56 -32.34 -1.61
CA PRO A 19 -13.96 -32.93 -0.33
C PRO A 19 -12.87 -33.90 0.14
N GLY A 20 -12.34 -33.71 1.34
CA GLY A 20 -11.40 -34.60 1.99
C GLY A 20 -11.64 -34.65 3.49
N SER A 21 -12.69 -35.38 3.90
CA SER A 21 -12.90 -35.76 5.29
C SER A 21 -11.99 -36.94 5.67
N GLY A 22 -11.16 -36.77 6.68
CA GLY A 22 -10.41 -37.81 7.33
C GLY A 22 -10.37 -37.60 8.83
N ARG A 23 -11.36 -38.11 9.55
CA ARG A 23 -11.27 -38.31 11.00
C ARG A 23 -10.45 -39.58 11.28
N PRO A 24 -9.49 -39.58 12.20
CA PRO A 24 -9.05 -40.82 12.86
C PRO A 24 -9.85 -41.02 14.13
N GLU A 25 -10.49 -42.18 14.18
CA GLU A 25 -11.19 -42.73 15.35
C GLU A 25 -10.22 -43.03 16.50
N ALA A 26 -10.63 -42.65 17.69
CA ALA A 26 -9.99 -43.01 18.94
C ALA A 26 -10.21 -44.50 19.21
N ARG A 27 -9.17 -45.29 19.23
CA ARG A 27 -9.18 -46.65 19.83
C ARG A 27 -8.93 -46.53 21.32
N MET A 28 -9.98 -46.80 22.05
CA MET A 28 -9.98 -47.06 23.48
C MET A 28 -9.40 -48.46 23.74
N THR A 29 -8.30 -48.55 24.45
CA THR A 29 -7.83 -49.81 25.04
C THR A 29 -7.68 -49.64 26.53
N THR A 30 -8.50 -50.42 27.21
CA THR A 30 -8.64 -50.52 28.67
C THR A 30 -7.55 -51.42 29.27
N ILE A 31 -7.25 -51.14 30.56
CA ILE A 31 -6.81 -52.06 31.63
C ILE A 31 -5.30 -52.16 31.88
N GLY A 32 -4.93 -51.69 33.05
CA GLY A 32 -3.68 -51.96 33.73
C GLY A 32 -3.57 -51.18 35.06
N ARG A 33 -4.21 -51.70 36.13
CA ARG A 33 -4.01 -51.25 37.50
C ARG A 33 -2.62 -51.70 37.98
N ALA A 34 -1.78 -50.77 38.43
CA ALA A 34 -0.75 -51.03 39.43
C ALA A 34 -0.39 -49.74 40.16
N ALA A 35 -0.18 -49.91 41.42
CA ALA A 35 -0.19 -48.89 42.49
C ALA A 35 1.14 -48.17 42.71
N LEU A 36 1.00 -47.09 43.49
CA LEU A 36 1.95 -46.41 44.38
C LEU A 36 3.22 -45.76 43.77
N GLY A 37 3.29 -44.49 44.00
CA GLY A 37 4.52 -43.70 43.96
C GLY A 37 4.23 -42.19 44.02
N VAL A 38 3.97 -41.67 45.24
CA VAL A 38 3.88 -40.23 45.49
C VAL A 38 5.27 -39.65 45.39
N ALA A 39 5.56 -38.91 44.35
CA ALA A 39 6.72 -37.99 44.30
C ALA A 39 6.18 -36.61 43.84
N LEU A 40 5.96 -35.72 44.84
CA LEU A 40 5.70 -34.32 44.57
C LEU A 40 7.05 -33.71 44.12
N ALA A 41 7.23 -33.60 42.79
CA ALA A 41 8.21 -32.71 42.21
C ALA A 41 7.51 -31.38 41.86
N ALA A 42 7.65 -30.38 42.72
CA ALA A 42 7.25 -29.01 42.43
C ALA A 42 8.16 -28.50 41.31
N MET A 43 7.73 -28.60 40.06
CA MET A 43 8.37 -27.90 38.95
C MET A 43 7.93 -26.44 39.04
N ALA A 44 8.83 -25.58 39.52
CA ALA A 44 8.73 -24.13 39.38
C ALA A 44 8.80 -23.84 37.85
N ALA A 45 7.66 -23.63 37.21
CA ALA A 45 7.59 -23.12 35.86
C ALA A 45 8.10 -21.66 35.88
N THR A 46 9.38 -21.46 35.59
CA THR A 46 9.90 -20.13 35.26
C THR A 46 9.26 -19.75 33.94
N ALA A 47 8.18 -18.96 34.03
CA ALA A 47 7.64 -18.28 32.85
C ALA A 47 8.71 -17.29 32.37
N THR A 48 9.51 -17.69 31.40
CA THR A 48 10.31 -16.76 30.63
C THR A 48 9.34 -15.89 29.85
N ALA A 49 9.09 -14.66 30.34
CA ALA A 49 8.41 -13.64 29.57
C ALA A 49 9.21 -13.46 28.27
N ALA A 50 8.63 -13.89 27.16
CA ALA A 50 9.19 -13.58 25.84
C ALA A 50 9.29 -12.04 25.75
N PRO A 51 10.41 -11.50 25.26
CA PRO A 51 10.48 -10.06 25.03
C PRO A 51 9.34 -9.70 24.08
N SER A 52 8.44 -8.82 24.53
CA SER A 52 7.45 -8.22 23.63
C SER A 52 8.24 -7.47 22.57
N ARG A 53 8.21 -7.96 21.34
CA ARG A 53 8.63 -7.17 20.18
C ARG A 53 7.76 -5.92 20.21
N ALA A 54 8.39 -4.75 20.20
CA ALA A 54 7.69 -3.54 19.86
C ALA A 54 7.06 -3.83 18.48
N ASP A 55 5.73 -3.79 18.41
CA ASP A 55 5.05 -3.99 17.13
C ASP A 55 5.56 -2.91 16.18
N ASP A 56 6.07 -3.33 15.02
CA ASP A 56 6.44 -2.39 13.96
C ASP A 56 5.19 -1.56 13.62
N PRO A 57 5.33 -0.25 13.39
CA PRO A 57 4.18 0.58 13.06
C PRO A 57 3.46 0.03 11.82
N PRO A 58 2.13 0.11 11.76
CA PRO A 58 1.37 -0.37 10.62
C PRO A 58 1.84 0.33 9.34
N MET A 59 1.93 -0.43 8.25
CA MET A 59 2.30 0.10 6.94
C MET A 59 1.04 0.41 6.14
N HIS A 60 0.96 1.60 5.58
CA HIS A 60 -0.13 2.10 4.75
C HIS A 60 0.23 2.02 3.27
N GLN A 61 -0.71 1.66 2.44
CA GLN A 61 -0.57 1.67 0.98
C GLN A 61 -0.86 3.07 0.45
N VAL A 62 0.16 3.74 -0.05
CA VAL A 62 0.04 5.09 -0.63
C VAL A 62 0.14 5.02 -2.15
N ARG A 63 -0.72 5.77 -2.82
CA ARG A 63 -0.70 5.93 -4.27
C ARG A 63 -0.97 7.38 -4.64
N TYR A 64 -0.28 7.84 -5.67
CA TYR A 64 -0.42 9.18 -6.20
C TYR A 64 -0.99 9.12 -7.61
N VAL A 65 -1.93 10.01 -7.89
CA VAL A 65 -2.58 10.10 -9.21
C VAL A 65 -2.50 11.53 -9.69
N ILE A 66 -2.04 11.73 -10.92
CA ILE A 66 -2.00 13.03 -11.58
C ILE A 66 -2.80 12.95 -12.87
N THR A 67 -3.67 13.92 -13.07
CA THR A 67 -4.40 14.14 -14.32
C THR A 67 -4.14 15.53 -14.87
N ALA A 68 -4.41 15.75 -16.15
CA ALA A 68 -4.35 17.07 -16.79
C ALA A 68 -5.54 17.24 -17.73
N ALA A 69 -6.06 18.48 -17.83
CA ALA A 69 -7.15 18.79 -18.73
C ALA A 69 -6.71 18.95 -20.20
N SER A 70 -5.41 19.13 -20.44
CA SER A 70 -4.81 19.12 -21.79
C SER A 70 -3.51 18.33 -21.79
N PRO A 71 -3.09 17.77 -22.95
CA PRO A 71 -1.86 16.99 -23.05
C PRO A 71 -0.64 17.85 -22.67
N ILE A 72 0.28 17.27 -21.88
CA ILE A 72 1.49 17.91 -21.43
C ILE A 72 2.56 16.87 -21.05
N TRP A 73 3.83 17.18 -21.34
CA TRP A 73 4.98 16.53 -20.74
C TRP A 73 5.24 17.17 -19.38
N ALA A 74 5.23 16.39 -18.32
CA ALA A 74 5.27 16.90 -16.96
C ALA A 74 6.41 16.31 -16.13
N ASP A 75 6.99 17.15 -15.26
CA ASP A 75 7.92 16.74 -14.22
C ASP A 75 7.13 16.40 -12.95
N ILE A 76 7.31 15.18 -12.45
CA ILE A 76 6.62 14.67 -11.26
C ILE A 76 7.67 14.26 -10.22
N TYR A 77 7.50 14.75 -9.00
CA TYR A 77 8.25 14.30 -7.84
C TYR A 77 7.28 13.73 -6.82
N TYR A 78 7.53 12.53 -6.34
CA TYR A 78 6.67 11.90 -5.34
C TYR A 78 7.52 11.14 -4.32
N LEU A 79 7.07 11.07 -3.09
CA LEU A 79 7.77 10.28 -2.08
C LEU A 79 7.57 8.81 -2.38
N ASP A 80 8.65 8.10 -2.72
CA ASP A 80 8.65 6.66 -3.02
C ASP A 80 9.19 5.81 -1.88
N GLN A 81 9.91 6.43 -0.95
CA GLN A 81 10.50 5.77 0.19
C GLN A 81 10.44 6.66 1.44
N GLN A 82 9.96 6.12 2.56
CA GLN A 82 9.95 6.84 3.81
C GLN A 82 11.36 6.93 4.41
N PRO A 83 11.85 8.15 4.75
CA PRO A 83 13.09 8.32 5.47
C PRO A 83 12.95 7.85 6.92
N ALA A 84 14.06 7.37 7.52
CA ALA A 84 14.08 6.98 8.93
C ALA A 84 13.87 8.18 9.87
N LYS A 85 14.30 9.38 9.43
CA LYS A 85 14.15 10.65 10.14
C LYS A 85 13.89 11.77 9.14
N PHE A 86 13.17 12.80 9.55
CA PHE A 86 12.93 13.97 8.71
C PHE A 86 14.23 14.69 8.31
N SER A 87 15.25 14.67 9.15
CA SER A 87 16.56 15.23 8.81
C SER A 87 17.20 14.57 7.59
N ASP A 88 16.99 13.27 7.40
CA ASP A 88 17.54 12.54 6.25
C ASP A 88 16.86 13.03 4.97
N TYR A 89 15.54 13.20 5.01
CA TYR A 89 14.77 13.80 3.92
C TYR A 89 15.25 15.22 3.60
N SER A 90 15.39 16.08 4.61
CA SER A 90 15.77 17.49 4.40
C SER A 90 17.19 17.69 3.84
N HIS A 91 18.11 16.76 4.14
CA HIS A 91 19.47 16.81 3.61
C HIS A 91 19.61 16.20 2.21
N ASN A 92 18.77 15.25 1.87
CA ASN A 92 18.86 14.55 0.58
C ASN A 92 17.47 14.23 0.01
N THR A 93 16.70 15.26 -0.27
CA THR A 93 15.31 15.15 -0.75
C THR A 93 15.19 14.25 -1.98
N TYR A 94 16.11 14.37 -2.95
CA TYR A 94 16.04 13.59 -4.19
C TYR A 94 16.24 12.09 -4.01
N GLN A 95 16.80 11.65 -2.90
CA GLN A 95 16.90 10.22 -2.58
C GLN A 95 15.52 9.62 -2.30
N TYR A 96 14.62 10.40 -1.74
CA TYR A 96 13.28 9.98 -1.29
C TYR A 96 12.17 10.43 -2.22
N THR A 97 12.44 11.44 -3.07
CA THR A 97 11.49 11.97 -4.04
C THR A 97 12.12 12.00 -5.44
N PRO A 98 12.19 10.85 -6.11
CA PRO A 98 12.73 10.80 -7.46
C PRO A 98 11.90 11.65 -8.42
N ASN A 99 12.57 12.16 -9.45
CA ASN A 99 11.92 12.80 -10.59
C ASN A 99 11.46 11.73 -11.58
N VAL A 100 10.19 11.81 -11.97
CA VAL A 100 9.63 11.06 -13.08
C VAL A 100 9.08 12.05 -14.11
N GLN A 101 9.41 11.83 -15.36
CA GLN A 101 8.84 12.58 -16.47
C GLN A 101 7.82 11.72 -17.20
N ALA A 102 6.65 12.29 -17.48
CA ALA A 102 5.56 11.56 -18.11
C ALA A 102 4.69 12.45 -19.01
N ASP A 103 4.19 11.85 -20.08
CA ASP A 103 3.10 12.40 -20.87
C ASP A 103 1.78 12.19 -20.13
N ILE A 104 1.08 13.27 -19.82
CA ILE A 104 -0.23 13.24 -19.19
C ILE A 104 -1.22 13.88 -20.16
N ALA A 105 -2.39 13.25 -20.33
CA ALA A 105 -3.44 13.75 -21.21
C ALA A 105 -4.83 13.41 -20.64
N PRO A 106 -5.88 14.06 -21.11
CA PRO A 106 -7.25 13.67 -20.79
C PRO A 106 -7.49 12.17 -21.07
N GLY A 107 -7.91 11.43 -20.03
CA GLY A 107 -8.08 9.97 -20.10
C GLY A 107 -6.80 9.13 -20.00
N HIS A 108 -5.62 9.77 -19.87
CA HIS A 108 -4.33 9.12 -19.63
C HIS A 108 -3.64 9.69 -18.39
N PRO A 109 -4.12 9.36 -17.18
CA PRO A 109 -3.51 9.81 -15.94
C PRO A 109 -2.15 9.13 -15.72
N TRP A 110 -1.24 9.85 -15.07
CA TRP A 110 -0.10 9.20 -14.45
C TRP A 110 -0.49 8.68 -13.06
N THR A 111 -0.03 7.48 -12.73
CA THR A 111 -0.27 6.87 -11.41
C THR A 111 1.02 6.23 -10.92
N SER A 112 1.41 6.50 -9.68
CA SER A 112 2.59 5.89 -9.07
C SER A 112 2.41 4.38 -8.86
N PRO A 113 3.49 3.61 -8.73
CA PRO A 113 3.46 2.34 -8.02
C PRO A 113 2.88 2.51 -6.62
N VAL A 114 2.48 1.41 -5.98
CA VAL A 114 2.10 1.45 -4.55
C VAL A 114 3.36 1.66 -3.72
N VAL A 115 3.34 2.68 -2.86
CA VAL A 115 4.40 2.99 -1.90
C VAL A 115 3.91 2.58 -0.52
N MET A 116 4.77 1.93 0.27
CA MET A 116 4.45 1.53 1.64
C MET A 116 5.07 2.53 2.62
N LEU A 117 4.22 3.23 3.38
CA LEU A 117 4.64 4.22 4.38
C LEU A 117 4.04 3.87 5.75
N SER A 118 4.81 4.00 6.82
CA SER A 118 4.29 3.87 8.20
C SER A 118 3.74 5.20 8.74
N ASP A 119 4.09 6.32 8.12
CA ASP A 119 3.65 7.66 8.52
C ASP A 119 3.31 8.52 7.28
N PRO A 120 2.20 8.22 6.59
CA PRO A 120 1.80 8.99 5.42
C PRO A 120 1.46 10.46 5.74
N ASP A 121 1.02 10.76 6.96
CA ASP A 121 0.66 12.13 7.37
C ASP A 121 1.86 13.09 7.33
N HIS A 122 3.05 12.58 7.64
CA HIS A 122 4.27 13.38 7.60
C HIS A 122 5.00 13.32 6.26
N TYR A 123 4.87 12.24 5.50
CA TYR A 123 5.75 11.99 4.37
C TYR A 123 5.05 11.88 3.02
N ALA A 124 3.78 11.46 2.97
CA ALA A 124 3.10 11.28 1.69
C ALA A 124 2.96 12.62 0.94
N MET A 125 3.60 12.69 -0.23
CA MET A 125 3.65 13.89 -1.05
C MET A 125 3.83 13.55 -2.52
N VAL A 126 3.15 14.28 -3.38
CA VAL A 126 3.40 14.34 -4.81
C VAL A 126 3.30 15.79 -5.28
N THR A 127 4.22 16.20 -6.13
CA THR A 127 4.15 17.47 -6.84
C THR A 127 4.34 17.22 -8.33
N VAL A 128 3.65 17.98 -9.13
CA VAL A 128 3.77 17.98 -10.59
C VAL A 128 3.93 19.41 -11.10
N SER A 129 4.70 19.57 -12.14
CA SER A 129 4.86 20.86 -12.82
C SER A 129 5.06 20.66 -14.32
N THR A 130 4.78 21.73 -15.08
CA THR A 130 5.12 21.76 -16.51
C THR A 130 6.62 21.92 -16.75
N GLY A 131 7.43 22.14 -15.70
CA GLY A 131 8.84 22.49 -15.87
C GLY A 131 9.00 23.71 -16.77
N THR A 132 9.73 23.53 -17.88
CA THR A 132 9.93 24.56 -18.91
C THR A 132 8.90 24.52 -20.04
N GLU A 133 8.02 23.52 -20.06
CA GLU A 133 7.02 23.38 -21.11
C GLU A 133 6.01 24.53 -21.09
N PRO A 134 5.65 25.07 -22.25
CA PRO A 134 4.64 26.12 -22.36
C PRO A 134 3.24 25.54 -22.14
N GLY A 135 2.33 26.35 -21.60
CA GLY A 135 0.92 26.00 -21.47
C GLY A 135 0.42 26.06 -20.03
N THR A 136 -0.88 25.79 -19.90
CA THR A 136 -1.61 25.73 -18.65
C THR A 136 -2.51 24.49 -18.65
N PRO A 137 -1.93 23.32 -18.42
CA PRO A 137 -2.65 22.04 -18.60
C PRO A 137 -3.75 21.79 -17.56
N MET A 138 -3.85 22.61 -16.51
CA MET A 138 -4.77 22.42 -15.40
C MET A 138 -4.59 21.02 -14.79
N PHE A 139 -3.56 20.88 -14.00
CA PHE A 139 -3.29 19.64 -13.27
C PHE A 139 -4.27 19.45 -12.13
N HIS A 140 -4.65 18.22 -11.91
CA HIS A 140 -5.29 17.74 -10.69
C HIS A 140 -4.43 16.63 -10.09
N CYS A 141 -4.11 16.72 -8.80
CA CYS A 141 -3.48 15.62 -8.07
C CYS A 141 -4.45 15.00 -7.06
N ALA A 142 -4.30 13.69 -6.83
CA ALA A 142 -4.97 12.98 -5.75
C ALA A 142 -3.96 12.10 -5.00
N LEU A 143 -3.99 12.20 -3.68
CA LEU A 143 -3.25 11.36 -2.74
C LEU A 143 -4.21 10.33 -2.16
N VAL A 144 -3.88 9.06 -2.35
CA VAL A 144 -4.69 7.92 -1.92
C VAL A 144 -3.95 7.13 -0.86
N VAL A 145 -4.55 6.92 0.30
CA VAL A 145 -4.02 6.09 1.38
C VAL A 145 -5.01 4.97 1.67
N ASP A 146 -4.56 3.73 1.62
CA ASP A 146 -5.38 2.52 1.84
C ASP A 146 -6.68 2.49 1.00
N GLY A 147 -6.57 2.98 -0.24
CA GLY A 147 -7.69 3.04 -1.19
C GLY A 147 -8.63 4.24 -1.01
N VAL A 148 -8.38 5.12 -0.05
CA VAL A 148 -9.18 6.34 0.20
C VAL A 148 -8.43 7.57 -0.28
N VAL A 149 -9.09 8.46 -1.02
CA VAL A 149 -8.54 9.78 -1.37
C VAL A 149 -8.54 10.64 -0.11
N VAL A 150 -7.35 10.98 0.39
CA VAL A 150 -7.15 11.75 1.63
C VAL A 150 -6.80 13.20 1.37
N ASN A 151 -6.30 13.51 0.17
CA ASN A 151 -6.02 14.88 -0.26
C ASN A 151 -6.16 14.98 -1.78
N SER A 152 -6.65 16.11 -2.27
CA SER A 152 -6.66 16.46 -3.70
C SER A 152 -6.53 17.96 -3.87
N ASN A 153 -5.92 18.39 -4.97
CA ASN A 153 -5.70 19.78 -5.26
C ASN A 153 -5.58 20.00 -6.79
N ASP A 154 -5.76 21.27 -7.21
CA ASP A 154 -5.73 21.69 -8.60
C ASP A 154 -4.75 22.83 -8.80
N GLY A 155 -4.12 22.89 -9.98
CA GLY A 155 -3.22 23.97 -10.32
C GLY A 155 -3.00 24.13 -11.82
N PRO A 156 -2.86 25.39 -12.31
CA PRO A 156 -2.80 25.65 -13.76
C PRO A 156 -1.50 25.18 -14.43
N LYS A 157 -0.37 25.25 -13.73
CA LYS A 157 0.97 24.88 -14.24
C LYS A 157 1.75 23.95 -13.31
N GLY A 158 1.25 23.76 -12.12
CA GLY A 158 1.82 22.85 -11.12
C GLY A 158 0.90 22.77 -9.94
N VAL A 159 0.99 21.65 -9.23
CA VAL A 159 0.17 21.37 -8.05
C VAL A 159 0.89 20.43 -7.11
N ILE A 160 0.61 20.54 -5.84
CA ILE A 160 1.09 19.63 -4.78
C ILE A 160 -0.09 19.03 -4.04
N CYS A 161 -0.02 17.71 -3.81
CA CYS A 161 -0.86 16.98 -2.87
C CYS A 161 0.01 16.41 -1.76
N SER A 162 -0.28 16.79 -0.52
CA SER A 162 0.36 16.24 0.68
C SER A 162 -0.56 16.41 1.87
N LEU A 163 -0.38 15.60 2.92
CA LEU A 163 -1.12 15.77 4.18
C LEU A 163 -0.44 16.78 5.09
N ARG A 164 0.88 16.92 4.96
CA ARG A 164 1.65 17.92 5.69
C ARG A 164 1.62 19.27 4.97
N SER A 165 1.57 20.36 5.74
CA SER A 165 1.83 21.71 5.24
C SER A 165 3.35 21.88 4.96
N TRP A 166 3.70 22.29 3.76
CA TRP A 166 5.07 22.52 3.30
C TRP A 166 5.35 24.02 3.19
#